data_7bd69b5f9cf6d8ec8214298eb2f18c44
#
_entry.id   7bd69b5f9cf6d8ec8214298eb2f18c44
#
_cell.length_a   1.000
_cell.length_b   1.000
_cell.length_c   1.000
_cell.angle_alpha   90.00
_cell.angle_beta   90.00
_cell.angle_gamma   90.00
#
_symmetry.space_group_name_H-M   'P 1'
#
loop_
_entity.id
_entity.type
_entity.pdbx_description
1 polymer ?
#
loop_
_entity_poly.entity_id
_entity_poly.type
_entity_poly.pdbx_seq_one_letter_code
_entity_poly.pdbx_strand_id
1 'polypeptide(L)'
;MQGIYQDALDQGRQRPAARHAACAAALTFEFATLDNEHAPWHSPVVGTKPVRFLIERIYDACFVIIAYLVGARVSEILGLELGCIERHASADGTEAFPYLCGRIYKTAPSPDGDPHRWVAPPPVVRAVEVLERLSEPLRRRTGRPELWLAMLGHGIVESRPAEVPSVSTMIVRLNRHFAPFIGLPPHRGGHPWHLTTHQGRKTFARFVGRRDRTGLHALQAHFGHVSRIMTDRAYVGTDFELAELIDAQAMEETRAALEELLTTTSLAGKAGHLIAARSPFRGRTRDGDVKQYVEFVLTESDMRLGACDWGYCVYRRESSACLGDDRGPNPALRTESTCITCANFAVTDKHRPVWEARHRRNLDLLLHPMLDAESRVLAQTRVTECERVLAGLDAGIAGHQDAI
;
A
#
# COMPACT_ATOMS: atom_id res chain seq x y z
N MET A 1 -21.76 -28.30 17.86
CA MET A 1 -22.50 -29.04 16.80
C MET A 1 -21.87 -30.36 16.42
N GLN A 2 -20.57 -30.44 16.22
CA GLN A 2 -19.86 -31.70 15.95
C GLN A 2 -20.04 -32.73 17.09
N GLY A 3 -20.03 -32.28 18.34
CA GLY A 3 -20.28 -33.16 19.52
C GLY A 3 -21.65 -33.81 19.49
N ILE A 4 -22.74 -33.05 19.27
CA ILE A 4 -24.10 -33.58 19.20
C ILE A 4 -24.27 -34.61 18.08
N TYR A 5 -23.60 -34.42 16.96
CA TYR A 5 -23.62 -35.35 15.83
C TYR A 5 -22.83 -36.64 16.14
N GLN A 6 -21.66 -36.49 16.75
CA GLN A 6 -20.86 -37.63 17.16
C GLN A 6 -21.53 -38.44 18.25
N ASP A 7 -22.07 -37.80 19.28
CA ASP A 7 -22.85 -38.45 20.33
C ASP A 7 -24.07 -39.23 19.78
N ALA A 8 -24.74 -38.69 18.73
CA ALA A 8 -25.85 -39.35 18.09
C ALA A 8 -25.43 -40.58 17.26
N LEU A 9 -24.25 -40.56 16.67
CA LEU A 9 -23.67 -41.72 15.98
C LEU A 9 -23.20 -42.79 16.97
N ASP A 10 -22.54 -42.37 18.06
CA ASP A 10 -22.01 -43.26 19.10
C ASP A 10 -23.12 -43.98 19.85
N GLN A 11 -24.30 -43.36 19.93
CA GLN A 11 -25.51 -43.95 20.48
C GLN A 11 -26.30 -44.84 19.53
N GLY A 12 -25.74 -45.14 18.32
CA GLY A 12 -26.37 -46.03 17.33
C GLY A 12 -27.68 -45.49 16.73
N ARG A 13 -27.92 -44.19 16.83
CA ARG A 13 -29.13 -43.56 16.25
C ARG A 13 -29.04 -43.50 14.76
N GLN A 14 -30.15 -43.73 14.08
CA GLN A 14 -30.20 -43.69 12.62
C GLN A 14 -29.76 -42.32 12.06
N ARG A 15 -28.89 -42.34 11.02
CA ARG A 15 -28.35 -41.14 10.36
C ARG A 15 -29.34 -40.01 10.07
N PRO A 16 -30.62 -40.26 9.66
CA PRO A 16 -31.60 -39.20 9.44
C PRO A 16 -31.98 -38.39 10.68
N ALA A 17 -32.14 -39.05 11.83
CA ALA A 17 -32.50 -38.36 13.08
C ALA A 17 -31.37 -37.50 13.65
N ALA A 18 -30.12 -37.96 13.55
CA ALA A 18 -28.93 -37.18 13.93
C ALA A 18 -28.76 -35.93 13.06
N ARG A 19 -29.01 -36.05 11.75
CA ARG A 19 -29.01 -34.91 10.83
C ARG A 19 -30.09 -33.89 11.18
N HIS A 20 -31.31 -34.30 11.52
CA HIS A 20 -32.42 -33.42 11.90
C HIS A 20 -32.14 -32.68 13.20
N ALA A 21 -31.66 -33.36 14.21
CA ALA A 21 -31.31 -32.75 15.50
C ALA A 21 -30.19 -31.71 15.37
N ALA A 22 -29.12 -32.04 14.60
CA ALA A 22 -28.03 -31.10 14.34
C ALA A 22 -28.45 -29.91 13.47
N CYS A 23 -29.40 -30.10 12.53
CA CYS A 23 -29.90 -29.02 11.67
C CYS A 23 -30.92 -28.11 12.37
N ALA A 24 -31.57 -28.56 13.46
CA ALA A 24 -32.59 -27.81 14.20
C ALA A 24 -32.01 -27.06 15.41
N ALA A 25 -30.74 -27.30 15.79
CA ALA A 25 -30.11 -26.61 16.90
C ALA A 25 -29.96 -25.12 16.59
N ALA A 26 -30.63 -24.26 17.33
CA ALA A 26 -30.37 -22.83 17.28
C ALA A 26 -28.98 -22.53 17.84
N LEU A 27 -28.21 -21.69 17.10
CA LEU A 27 -26.94 -21.23 17.60
C LEU A 27 -27.17 -20.06 18.56
N THR A 28 -26.54 -20.13 19.73
CA THR A 28 -26.65 -19.13 20.78
C THR A 28 -25.57 -18.06 20.67
N PHE A 29 -25.43 -17.44 19.52
CA PHE A 29 -24.58 -16.28 19.38
C PHE A 29 -25.34 -15.12 18.75
N GLU A 30 -24.98 -13.91 19.17
CA GLU A 30 -25.58 -12.67 18.70
C GLU A 30 -24.65 -12.05 17.65
N PHE A 31 -25.27 -11.42 16.66
CA PHE A 31 -24.54 -10.62 15.67
C PHE A 31 -24.48 -9.17 16.16
N ALA A 32 -23.27 -8.58 16.10
CA ALA A 32 -23.08 -7.18 16.46
C ALA A 32 -23.82 -6.25 15.49
N THR A 33 -24.20 -5.08 15.97
CA THR A 33 -24.63 -3.96 15.13
C THR A 33 -23.42 -3.32 14.46
N LEU A 34 -23.57 -2.87 13.20
CA LEU A 34 -22.58 -2.02 12.56
C LEU A 34 -22.70 -0.58 13.06
N ASP A 35 -21.58 0.15 13.09
CA ASP A 35 -21.48 1.48 13.71
C ASP A 35 -22.53 2.52 13.23
N ASN A 36 -23.11 2.33 12.06
CA ASN A 36 -24.14 3.19 11.48
C ASN A 36 -25.53 2.54 11.35
N GLU A 37 -25.73 1.37 11.94
CA GLU A 37 -26.98 0.61 11.83
C GLU A 37 -27.58 0.35 13.23
N HIS A 38 -28.93 0.38 13.32
CA HIS A 38 -29.64 0.13 14.58
C HIS A 38 -30.01 -1.36 14.78
N ALA A 39 -29.67 -2.22 13.82
CA ALA A 39 -29.94 -3.64 13.86
C ALA A 39 -28.66 -4.47 13.71
N PRO A 40 -28.64 -5.72 14.25
CA PRO A 40 -27.54 -6.64 13.99
C PRO A 40 -27.31 -6.84 12.49
N TRP A 41 -26.02 -6.90 12.07
CA TRP A 41 -25.66 -7.03 10.64
C TRP A 41 -26.20 -8.31 9.97
N HIS A 42 -26.65 -9.29 10.76
CA HIS A 42 -27.30 -10.50 10.28
C HIS A 42 -28.35 -10.99 11.30
N SER A 43 -29.41 -11.59 10.79
CA SER A 43 -30.42 -12.24 11.63
C SER A 43 -29.86 -13.51 12.29
N PRO A 44 -30.44 -13.98 13.43
CA PRO A 44 -30.03 -15.22 14.07
C PRO A 44 -30.01 -16.41 13.11
N VAL A 45 -28.99 -17.24 13.23
CA VAL A 45 -28.72 -18.35 12.32
C VAL A 45 -29.20 -19.66 12.96
N VAL A 46 -30.02 -20.39 12.23
CA VAL A 46 -30.53 -21.71 12.66
C VAL A 46 -30.04 -22.76 11.68
N GLY A 47 -29.33 -23.77 12.23
CA GLY A 47 -28.84 -24.91 11.47
C GLY A 47 -27.45 -24.76 10.85
N THR A 48 -26.94 -25.82 10.28
CA THR A 48 -25.54 -25.93 9.82
C THR A 48 -25.28 -25.31 8.46
N LYS A 49 -26.25 -25.31 7.57
CA LYS A 49 -26.08 -24.76 6.21
C LYS A 49 -25.83 -23.25 6.23
N PRO A 50 -26.65 -22.44 6.94
CA PRO A 50 -26.39 -21.00 7.02
C PRO A 50 -25.05 -20.68 7.71
N VAL A 51 -24.66 -21.44 8.75
CA VAL A 51 -23.36 -21.26 9.40
C VAL A 51 -22.23 -21.47 8.42
N ARG A 52 -22.26 -22.59 7.68
CA ARG A 52 -21.26 -22.88 6.66
C ARG A 52 -21.21 -21.78 5.59
N PHE A 53 -22.37 -21.32 5.15
CA PHE A 53 -22.47 -20.20 4.20
C PHE A 53 -21.76 -18.94 4.74
N LEU A 54 -22.02 -18.55 6.00
CA LEU A 54 -21.37 -17.39 6.61
C LEU A 54 -19.86 -17.59 6.78
N ILE A 55 -19.40 -18.76 7.18
CA ILE A 55 -17.97 -19.07 7.26
C ILE A 55 -17.31 -18.88 5.89
N GLU A 56 -17.93 -19.37 4.83
CA GLU A 56 -17.42 -19.18 3.47
C GLU A 56 -17.38 -17.68 3.08
N ARG A 57 -18.36 -16.88 3.53
CA ARG A 57 -18.34 -15.40 3.28
C ARG A 57 -17.22 -14.71 4.05
N ILE A 58 -16.89 -15.17 5.24
CA ILE A 58 -15.74 -14.64 6.00
C ILE A 58 -14.43 -14.97 5.27
N TYR A 59 -14.26 -16.19 4.76
CA TYR A 59 -13.12 -16.55 3.93
C TYR A 59 -13.04 -15.64 2.68
N ASP A 60 -14.17 -15.42 1.99
CA ASP A 60 -14.22 -14.57 0.81
C ASP A 60 -13.87 -13.10 1.15
N ALA A 61 -14.34 -12.59 2.29
CA ALA A 61 -13.99 -11.26 2.78
C ALA A 61 -12.49 -11.12 3.07
N CYS A 62 -11.90 -12.12 3.78
CA CYS A 62 -10.46 -12.14 4.03
C CYS A 62 -9.66 -12.17 2.72
N PHE A 63 -10.11 -12.96 1.71
CA PHE A 63 -9.48 -12.98 0.40
C PHE A 63 -9.51 -11.61 -0.27
N VAL A 64 -10.65 -10.94 -0.28
CA VAL A 64 -10.81 -9.60 -0.87
C VAL A 64 -9.91 -8.59 -0.17
N ILE A 65 -9.89 -8.57 1.17
CA ILE A 65 -9.04 -7.68 1.96
C ILE A 65 -7.56 -7.87 1.57
N ILE A 66 -7.08 -9.11 1.56
CA ILE A 66 -5.68 -9.39 1.22
C ILE A 66 -5.40 -9.04 -0.25
N ALA A 67 -6.27 -9.44 -1.18
CA ALA A 67 -6.09 -9.20 -2.60
C ALA A 67 -6.04 -7.71 -2.96
N TYR A 68 -6.84 -6.87 -2.31
CA TYR A 68 -6.95 -5.44 -2.63
C TYR A 68 -5.98 -4.56 -1.82
N LEU A 69 -5.58 -4.97 -0.62
CA LEU A 69 -4.69 -4.19 0.23
C LEU A 69 -3.22 -4.64 0.17
N VAL A 70 -2.94 -5.79 -0.42
CA VAL A 70 -1.58 -6.29 -0.66
C VAL A 70 -1.28 -6.40 -2.15
N GLY A 71 -2.27 -6.70 -2.97
CA GLY A 71 -2.09 -6.88 -4.41
C GLY A 71 -1.32 -8.15 -4.78
N ALA A 72 -1.19 -9.12 -3.90
CA ALA A 72 -0.57 -10.41 -4.19
C ALA A 72 -1.40 -11.20 -5.23
N ARG A 73 -0.75 -12.12 -5.96
CA ARG A 73 -1.47 -12.99 -6.92
C ARG A 73 -2.32 -14.01 -6.17
N VAL A 74 -3.38 -14.48 -6.82
CA VAL A 74 -4.30 -15.46 -6.21
C VAL A 74 -3.59 -16.72 -5.71
N SER A 75 -2.62 -17.24 -6.46
CA SER A 75 -1.84 -18.42 -6.03
C SER A 75 -0.95 -18.12 -4.82
N GLU A 76 -0.42 -16.90 -4.72
CA GLU A 76 0.37 -16.41 -3.60
C GLU A 76 -0.51 -16.28 -2.35
N ILE A 77 -1.73 -15.74 -2.49
CA ILE A 77 -2.70 -15.62 -1.39
C ILE A 77 -3.16 -17.00 -0.92
N LEU A 78 -3.55 -17.88 -1.84
CA LEU A 78 -4.05 -19.20 -1.49
C LEU A 78 -2.96 -20.14 -0.94
N GLY A 79 -1.69 -19.82 -1.18
CA GLY A 79 -0.54 -20.52 -0.61
C GLY A 79 -0.09 -20.03 0.77
N LEU A 80 -0.83 -19.12 1.42
CA LEU A 80 -0.49 -18.63 2.75
C LEU A 80 -0.66 -19.71 3.81
N GLU A 81 0.30 -19.79 4.71
CA GLU A 81 0.38 -20.79 5.78
C GLU A 81 0.27 -20.14 7.17
N LEU A 82 0.11 -20.96 8.18
CA LEU A 82 0.08 -20.53 9.58
C LEU A 82 1.37 -19.76 9.93
N GLY A 83 1.20 -18.63 10.62
CA GLY A 83 2.32 -17.79 11.05
C GLY A 83 2.90 -16.91 9.94
N CYS A 84 2.17 -16.66 8.85
CA CYS A 84 2.62 -15.83 7.74
C CYS A 84 2.69 -14.33 8.04
N ILE A 85 2.34 -13.86 9.24
CA ILE A 85 2.57 -12.49 9.66
C ILE A 85 3.86 -12.42 10.48
N GLU A 86 4.85 -11.70 9.96
CA GLU A 86 6.09 -11.39 10.66
C GLU A 86 6.16 -9.90 10.98
N ARG A 87 6.76 -9.54 12.11
CA ARG A 87 6.99 -8.15 12.50
C ARG A 87 8.48 -7.86 12.48
N HIS A 88 8.88 -6.86 11.71
CA HIS A 88 10.27 -6.42 11.64
C HIS A 88 10.38 -5.01 12.24
N ALA A 89 11.35 -4.86 13.15
CA ALA A 89 11.64 -3.55 13.73
C ALA A 89 12.15 -2.59 12.65
N SER A 90 11.76 -1.31 12.75
CA SER A 90 12.39 -0.24 12.01
C SER A 90 13.90 -0.16 12.32
N ALA A 91 14.66 0.50 11.45
CA ALA A 91 16.12 0.62 11.62
C ALA A 91 16.54 1.27 12.96
N ASP A 92 15.66 2.09 13.54
CA ASP A 92 15.83 2.75 14.84
C ASP A 92 15.22 1.97 16.02
N GLY A 93 14.57 0.82 15.75
CA GLY A 93 13.94 -0.02 16.76
C GLY A 93 12.68 0.55 17.42
N THR A 94 12.17 1.68 16.95
CA THR A 94 11.03 2.38 17.58
C THR A 94 9.68 1.81 17.15
N GLU A 95 9.58 1.24 15.94
CA GLU A 95 8.34 0.69 15.41
C GLU A 95 8.56 -0.71 14.83
N ALA A 96 7.53 -1.54 14.89
CA ALA A 96 7.54 -2.87 14.29
C ALA A 96 6.50 -2.93 13.16
N PHE A 97 6.97 -3.06 11.93
CA PHE A 97 6.12 -3.15 10.76
C PHE A 97 5.71 -4.60 10.48
N PRO A 98 4.41 -4.88 10.32
CA PRO A 98 3.94 -6.20 9.94
C PRO A 98 4.14 -6.46 8.44
N TYR A 99 4.62 -7.66 8.13
CA TYR A 99 4.76 -8.18 6.78
C TYR A 99 3.97 -9.47 6.63
N LEU A 100 3.33 -9.62 5.48
CA LEU A 100 2.74 -10.88 5.04
C LEU A 100 3.82 -11.67 4.32
N CYS A 101 4.21 -12.82 4.83
CA CYS A 101 5.26 -13.67 4.29
C CYS A 101 4.64 -14.86 3.54
N GLY A 102 5.15 -15.15 2.36
CA GLY A 102 4.68 -16.21 1.50
C GLY A 102 5.67 -16.51 0.39
N ARG A 103 5.17 -17.02 -0.73
CA ARG A 103 6.01 -17.38 -1.88
C ARG A 103 5.48 -16.78 -3.18
N ILE A 104 6.37 -16.31 -4.03
CA ILE A 104 6.07 -15.95 -5.42
C ILE A 104 6.46 -17.11 -6.33
N TYR A 105 5.60 -17.43 -7.31
CA TYR A 105 5.79 -18.60 -8.19
C TYR A 105 6.10 -18.18 -9.64
N LYS A 106 5.39 -17.20 -10.17
CA LYS A 106 5.44 -16.88 -11.61
C LYS A 106 6.80 -16.37 -12.09
N THR A 107 7.56 -15.71 -11.22
CA THR A 107 8.86 -15.12 -11.53
C THR A 107 10.02 -15.81 -10.82
N ALA A 108 9.72 -16.86 -10.05
CA ALA A 108 10.69 -17.67 -9.34
C ALA A 108 11.41 -18.63 -10.28
N PRO A 109 12.74 -18.84 -10.12
CA PRO A 109 13.49 -19.87 -10.84
C PRO A 109 13.07 -21.29 -10.42
N SER A 110 12.67 -21.47 -9.16
CA SER A 110 12.24 -22.76 -8.61
C SER A 110 10.74 -22.98 -8.77
N PRO A 111 10.28 -24.19 -9.09
CA PRO A 111 8.86 -24.55 -9.09
C PRO A 111 8.22 -24.43 -7.70
N ASP A 112 9.02 -24.55 -6.62
CA ASP A 112 8.55 -24.39 -5.24
C ASP A 112 8.33 -22.92 -4.86
N GLY A 113 8.66 -21.99 -5.75
CA GLY A 113 8.55 -20.56 -5.53
C GLY A 113 9.63 -19.98 -4.62
N ASP A 114 9.84 -18.68 -4.72
CA ASP A 114 10.81 -17.95 -3.90
C ASP A 114 10.11 -17.29 -2.71
N PRO A 115 10.73 -17.29 -1.51
CA PRO A 115 10.24 -16.55 -0.36
C PRO A 115 10.06 -15.06 -0.70
N HIS A 116 8.94 -14.49 -0.29
CA HIS A 116 8.65 -13.09 -0.52
C HIS A 116 7.86 -12.47 0.64
N ARG A 117 8.02 -11.17 0.81
CA ARG A 117 7.34 -10.39 1.84
C ARG A 117 6.59 -9.22 1.23
N TRP A 118 5.34 -9.08 1.64
CA TRP A 118 4.50 -7.93 1.31
C TRP A 118 4.23 -7.11 2.56
N VAL A 119 4.17 -5.80 2.44
CA VAL A 119 3.71 -4.94 3.56
C VAL A 119 2.27 -5.33 3.90
N ALA A 120 2.01 -5.55 5.19
CA ALA A 120 0.68 -5.96 5.69
C ALA A 120 0.04 -4.82 6.49
N PRO A 121 -0.88 -4.02 5.93
CA PRO A 121 -1.62 -3.04 6.69
C PRO A 121 -2.52 -3.71 7.75
N PRO A 122 -2.95 -2.99 8.81
CA PRO A 122 -3.71 -3.57 9.92
C PRO A 122 -4.92 -4.42 9.53
N PRO A 123 -5.74 -4.06 8.51
CA PRO A 123 -6.85 -4.92 8.08
C PRO A 123 -6.39 -6.28 7.54
N VAL A 124 -5.21 -6.36 6.91
CA VAL A 124 -4.64 -7.63 6.41
C VAL A 124 -4.18 -8.51 7.57
N VAL A 125 -3.50 -7.93 8.56
CA VAL A 125 -3.12 -8.65 9.78
C VAL A 125 -4.37 -9.26 10.44
N ARG A 126 -5.43 -8.47 10.58
CA ARG A 126 -6.72 -8.92 11.13
C ARG A 126 -7.35 -10.05 10.29
N ALA A 127 -7.31 -9.93 8.97
CA ALA A 127 -7.83 -10.97 8.07
C ALA A 127 -7.06 -12.30 8.23
N VAL A 128 -5.74 -12.24 8.37
CA VAL A 128 -4.91 -13.44 8.64
C VAL A 128 -5.23 -14.04 9.99
N GLU A 129 -5.34 -13.25 11.06
CA GLU A 129 -5.75 -13.74 12.39
C GLU A 129 -7.10 -14.47 12.35
N VAL A 130 -8.06 -13.95 11.58
CA VAL A 130 -9.37 -14.58 11.37
C VAL A 130 -9.22 -15.90 10.61
N LEU A 131 -8.41 -15.93 9.54
CA LEU A 131 -8.14 -17.16 8.77
C LEU A 131 -7.45 -18.23 9.61
N GLU A 132 -6.49 -17.86 10.44
CA GLU A 132 -5.81 -18.78 11.35
C GLU A 132 -6.78 -19.46 12.31
N ARG A 133 -7.72 -18.70 12.87
CA ARG A 133 -8.77 -19.23 13.76
C ARG A 133 -9.79 -20.09 13.02
N LEU A 134 -10.21 -19.68 11.83
CA LEU A 134 -11.20 -20.44 11.03
C LEU A 134 -10.63 -21.76 10.49
N SER A 135 -9.37 -21.76 10.09
CA SER A 135 -8.70 -22.95 9.53
C SER A 135 -8.18 -23.92 10.60
N GLU A 136 -8.04 -23.49 11.87
CA GLU A 136 -7.44 -24.26 12.93
C GLU A 136 -8.04 -25.68 13.08
N PRO A 137 -9.37 -25.90 13.11
CA PRO A 137 -9.92 -27.23 13.24
C PRO A 137 -9.54 -28.17 12.08
N LEU A 138 -9.45 -27.64 10.84
CA LEU A 138 -9.06 -28.39 9.66
C LEU A 138 -7.55 -28.66 9.65
N ARG A 139 -6.74 -27.66 10.00
CA ARG A 139 -5.28 -27.82 10.11
C ARG A 139 -4.89 -28.86 11.17
N ARG A 140 -5.50 -28.81 12.35
CA ARG A 140 -5.27 -29.81 13.40
C ARG A 140 -5.62 -31.23 12.96
N ARG A 141 -6.68 -31.39 12.21
CA ARG A 141 -7.13 -32.71 11.73
C ARG A 141 -6.30 -33.25 10.58
N THR A 142 -5.87 -32.38 9.66
CA THR A 142 -5.16 -32.77 8.43
C THR A 142 -3.65 -32.75 8.58
N GLY A 143 -3.10 -32.06 9.59
CA GLY A 143 -1.67 -31.82 9.73
C GLY A 143 -1.11 -30.80 8.71
N ARG A 144 -1.95 -30.13 7.94
CA ARG A 144 -1.58 -29.21 6.87
C ARG A 144 -1.48 -27.77 7.39
N PRO A 145 -0.49 -26.97 6.96
CA PRO A 145 -0.27 -25.62 7.46
C PRO A 145 -1.12 -24.52 6.78
N GLU A 146 -1.74 -24.82 5.61
CA GLU A 146 -2.40 -23.82 4.77
C GLU A 146 -3.63 -23.20 5.46
N LEU A 147 -3.77 -21.88 5.31
CA LEU A 147 -4.89 -21.13 5.90
C LEU A 147 -6.21 -21.27 5.13
N TRP A 148 -6.14 -21.60 3.85
CA TRP A 148 -7.31 -21.66 2.95
C TRP A 148 -7.95 -23.04 2.85
N LEU A 149 -7.69 -23.92 3.81
CA LEU A 149 -8.30 -25.23 3.84
C LEU A 149 -9.82 -25.10 3.94
N ALA A 150 -10.52 -25.74 3.00
CA ALA A 150 -11.96 -25.75 2.93
C ALA A 150 -12.51 -27.16 3.11
N MET A 151 -13.66 -27.26 3.77
CA MET A 151 -14.44 -28.51 3.84
C MET A 151 -15.08 -28.77 2.49
N LEU A 152 -14.78 -29.91 1.90
CA LEU A 152 -15.40 -30.40 0.68
C LEU A 152 -16.58 -31.35 1.02
N GLY A 153 -17.64 -31.30 0.19
CA GLY A 153 -18.82 -32.13 0.37
C GLY A 153 -20.01 -31.41 1.00
N HIS A 154 -21.03 -32.18 1.35
CA HIS A 154 -22.28 -31.64 1.92
C HIS A 154 -22.40 -32.02 3.40
N GLY A 155 -22.75 -31.04 4.22
CA GLY A 155 -22.99 -31.25 5.65
C GLY A 155 -21.76 -30.99 6.54
N ILE A 156 -21.80 -31.53 7.77
CA ILE A 156 -20.77 -31.35 8.80
C ILE A 156 -19.64 -32.39 8.64
N VAL A 157 -19.95 -33.54 8.08
CA VAL A 157 -18.98 -34.64 7.90
C VAL A 157 -18.35 -34.47 6.53
N GLU A 158 -17.02 -34.38 6.51
CA GLU A 158 -16.27 -34.38 5.26
C GLU A 158 -16.39 -35.72 4.55
N SER A 159 -16.86 -35.64 3.30
CA SER A 159 -16.83 -36.79 2.36
C SER A 159 -15.52 -36.86 1.58
N ARG A 160 -14.66 -35.83 1.67
CA ARG A 160 -13.36 -35.71 0.99
C ARG A 160 -12.36 -34.99 1.90
N PRO A 161 -11.04 -35.21 1.68
CA PRO A 161 -10.00 -34.44 2.36
C PRO A 161 -10.19 -32.93 2.17
N ALA A 162 -9.82 -32.17 3.19
CA ALA A 162 -9.80 -30.71 3.07
C ALA A 162 -8.72 -30.28 2.07
N GLU A 163 -9.07 -29.38 1.16
CA GLU A 163 -8.18 -28.88 0.11
C GLU A 163 -8.24 -27.35 0.05
N VAL A 164 -7.16 -26.76 -0.48
CA VAL A 164 -7.14 -25.34 -0.83
C VAL A 164 -8.01 -25.15 -2.10
N PRO A 165 -8.93 -24.17 -2.11
CA PRO A 165 -9.79 -23.92 -3.27
C PRO A 165 -8.96 -23.54 -4.50
N SER A 166 -9.39 -23.99 -5.66
CA SER A 166 -8.81 -23.55 -6.93
C SER A 166 -9.17 -22.09 -7.23
N VAL A 167 -8.38 -21.47 -8.11
CA VAL A 167 -8.65 -20.10 -8.61
C VAL A 167 -10.06 -19.97 -9.19
N SER A 168 -10.49 -20.96 -9.97
CA SER A 168 -11.84 -20.98 -10.56
C SER A 168 -12.93 -21.06 -9.49
N THR A 169 -12.70 -21.86 -8.45
CA THR A 169 -13.62 -21.94 -7.30
C THR A 169 -13.75 -20.59 -6.59
N MET A 170 -12.63 -19.88 -6.38
CA MET A 170 -12.65 -18.55 -5.79
C MET A 170 -13.43 -17.53 -6.64
N ILE A 171 -13.21 -17.52 -7.96
CA ILE A 171 -13.94 -16.62 -8.88
C ILE A 171 -15.46 -16.90 -8.82
N VAL A 172 -15.84 -18.16 -8.84
CA VAL A 172 -17.26 -18.56 -8.75
C VAL A 172 -17.85 -18.11 -7.40
N ARG A 173 -17.14 -18.33 -6.29
CA ARG A 173 -17.60 -17.91 -4.95
C ARG A 173 -17.76 -16.40 -4.85
N LEU A 174 -16.78 -15.64 -5.31
CA LEU A 174 -16.84 -14.17 -5.30
C LEU A 174 -18.03 -13.62 -6.08
N ASN A 175 -18.32 -14.15 -7.26
CA ASN A 175 -19.38 -13.62 -8.12
C ASN A 175 -20.78 -14.14 -7.77
N ARG A 176 -20.89 -15.45 -7.46
CA ARG A 176 -22.22 -16.06 -7.20
C ARG A 176 -22.71 -15.85 -5.78
N HIS A 177 -21.79 -15.69 -4.82
CA HIS A 177 -22.17 -15.72 -3.42
C HIS A 177 -21.73 -14.47 -2.65
N PHE A 178 -20.47 -14.02 -2.82
CA PHE A 178 -19.96 -12.91 -2.01
C PHE A 178 -20.47 -11.55 -2.49
N ALA A 179 -20.36 -11.24 -3.79
CA ALA A 179 -20.82 -9.97 -4.33
C ALA A 179 -22.33 -9.69 -4.07
N PRO A 180 -23.24 -10.67 -4.27
CA PRO A 180 -24.63 -10.49 -3.88
C PRO A 180 -24.84 -10.37 -2.38
N PHE A 181 -24.07 -11.11 -1.55
CA PHE A 181 -24.18 -11.09 -0.10
C PHE A 181 -23.85 -9.71 0.51
N ILE A 182 -22.81 -9.04 -0.01
CA ILE A 182 -22.43 -7.70 0.44
C ILE A 182 -23.22 -6.58 -0.24
N GLY A 183 -24.15 -6.90 -1.12
CA GLY A 183 -24.90 -5.89 -1.89
C GLY A 183 -24.00 -5.03 -2.78
N LEU A 184 -22.98 -5.63 -3.42
CA LEU A 184 -22.04 -4.89 -4.26
C LEU A 184 -22.80 -4.08 -5.33
N PRO A 185 -22.71 -2.72 -5.34
CA PRO A 185 -23.45 -1.90 -6.30
C PRO A 185 -23.02 -2.20 -7.74
N PRO A 186 -23.88 -2.02 -8.72
CA PRO A 186 -23.53 -2.26 -10.12
C PRO A 186 -22.46 -1.28 -10.61
N HIS A 187 -21.75 -1.67 -11.66
CA HIS A 187 -20.81 -0.79 -12.37
C HIS A 187 -21.56 0.42 -12.94
N ARG A 188 -20.84 1.53 -13.23
CA ARG A 188 -21.40 2.78 -13.78
C ARG A 188 -22.31 2.59 -15.00
N GLY A 189 -22.15 1.51 -15.76
CA GLY A 189 -23.04 1.13 -16.88
C GLY A 189 -24.28 0.32 -16.48
N GLY A 190 -24.61 0.17 -15.20
CA GLY A 190 -25.76 -0.61 -14.72
C GLY A 190 -25.57 -2.13 -14.76
N HIS A 191 -24.42 -2.61 -15.22
CA HIS A 191 -24.11 -4.03 -15.28
C HIS A 191 -23.54 -4.55 -13.94
N PRO A 192 -23.85 -5.79 -13.53
CA PRO A 192 -23.22 -6.40 -12.36
C PRO A 192 -21.69 -6.46 -12.51
N TRP A 193 -20.98 -6.20 -11.42
CA TRP A 193 -19.53 -6.43 -11.39
C TRP A 193 -19.22 -7.91 -11.61
N HIS A 194 -18.27 -8.16 -12.50
CA HIS A 194 -17.62 -9.46 -12.60
C HIS A 194 -16.26 -9.37 -11.91
N LEU A 195 -16.19 -9.87 -10.68
CA LEU A 195 -14.96 -9.85 -9.88
C LEU A 195 -13.98 -10.89 -10.44
N THR A 196 -12.75 -10.46 -10.70
CA THR A 196 -11.65 -11.31 -11.10
C THR A 196 -10.50 -11.22 -10.09
N THR A 197 -9.71 -12.25 -9.99
CA THR A 197 -8.59 -12.31 -9.03
C THR A 197 -7.47 -11.30 -9.34
N HIS A 198 -7.40 -10.79 -10.57
CA HIS A 198 -6.42 -9.75 -10.96
C HIS A 198 -6.84 -8.33 -10.63
N GLN A 199 -8.14 -8.08 -10.40
CA GLN A 199 -8.62 -6.73 -10.09
C GLN A 199 -7.99 -6.16 -8.81
N GLY A 200 -7.86 -6.98 -7.74
CA GLY A 200 -7.24 -6.54 -6.50
C GLY A 200 -5.83 -6.00 -6.73
N ARG A 201 -4.99 -6.74 -7.47
CA ARG A 201 -3.63 -6.34 -7.80
C ARG A 201 -3.57 -5.06 -8.64
N LYS A 202 -4.46 -4.91 -9.63
CA LYS A 202 -4.58 -3.68 -10.42
C LYS A 202 -5.02 -2.51 -9.55
N THR A 203 -6.01 -2.69 -8.69
CA THR A 203 -6.50 -1.65 -7.78
C THR A 203 -5.42 -1.21 -6.80
N PHE A 204 -4.67 -2.15 -6.22
CA PHE A 204 -3.53 -1.83 -5.36
C PHE A 204 -2.45 -1.04 -6.10
N ALA A 205 -2.08 -1.48 -7.31
CA ALA A 205 -1.11 -0.77 -8.14
C ALA A 205 -1.57 0.67 -8.49
N ARG A 206 -2.86 0.83 -8.84
CA ARG A 206 -3.47 2.16 -9.06
C ARG A 206 -3.40 3.03 -7.80
N PHE A 207 -3.74 2.47 -6.65
CA PHE A 207 -3.73 3.18 -5.39
C PHE A 207 -2.34 3.71 -5.03
N VAL A 208 -1.30 2.88 -5.20
CA VAL A 208 0.09 3.28 -4.95
C VAL A 208 0.55 4.29 -6.00
N GLY A 209 0.32 4.01 -7.29
CA GLY A 209 0.75 4.88 -8.39
C GLY A 209 0.10 6.27 -8.38
N ARG A 210 -1.13 6.38 -7.84
CA ARG A 210 -1.82 7.67 -7.65
C ARG A 210 -1.27 8.50 -6.50
N ARG A 211 -0.65 7.88 -5.51
CA ARG A 211 -0.11 8.57 -4.33
C ARG A 211 1.35 8.95 -4.47
N ASP A 212 2.10 8.15 -5.20
CA ASP A 212 3.52 8.40 -5.36
C ASP A 212 4.04 7.82 -6.69
N ARG A 213 4.42 8.68 -7.62
CA ARG A 213 5.09 8.28 -8.87
C ARG A 213 6.48 7.67 -8.62
N THR A 214 7.15 8.03 -7.52
CA THR A 214 8.43 7.44 -7.13
C THR A 214 8.24 6.05 -6.53
N GLY A 215 7.03 5.74 -6.06
CA GLY A 215 6.61 4.45 -5.52
C GLY A 215 6.64 3.29 -6.52
N LEU A 216 6.87 3.52 -7.82
CA LEU A 216 7.00 2.45 -8.82
C LEU A 216 8.13 1.46 -8.51
N HIS A 217 9.25 1.91 -7.91
CA HIS A 217 10.31 1.02 -7.45
C HIS A 217 9.88 0.19 -6.24
N ALA A 218 9.24 0.83 -5.27
CA ALA A 218 8.68 0.14 -4.12
C ALA A 218 7.60 -0.87 -4.54
N LEU A 219 6.75 -0.49 -5.50
CA LEU A 219 5.73 -1.36 -6.09
C LEU A 219 6.33 -2.53 -6.86
N GLN A 220 7.43 -2.31 -7.60
CA GLN A 220 8.18 -3.36 -8.28
C GLN A 220 8.71 -4.38 -7.28
N ALA A 221 9.38 -3.94 -6.22
CA ALA A 221 9.89 -4.79 -5.15
C ALA A 221 8.75 -5.51 -4.43
N HIS A 222 7.67 -4.79 -4.08
CA HIS A 222 6.49 -5.34 -3.44
C HIS A 222 5.80 -6.44 -4.26
N PHE A 223 5.82 -6.35 -5.57
CA PHE A 223 5.26 -7.36 -6.47
C PHE A 223 6.22 -8.47 -6.87
N GLY A 224 7.49 -8.38 -6.50
CA GLY A 224 8.51 -9.32 -6.96
C GLY A 224 8.70 -9.30 -8.47
N HIS A 225 8.58 -8.13 -9.12
CA HIS A 225 8.79 -7.99 -10.55
C HIS A 225 10.28 -7.89 -10.87
N VAL A 226 10.73 -8.64 -11.88
CA VAL A 226 12.14 -8.64 -12.32
C VAL A 226 12.55 -7.32 -12.96
N SER A 227 11.61 -6.57 -13.55
CA SER A 227 11.91 -5.29 -14.16
C SER A 227 10.80 -4.25 -13.96
N ARG A 228 11.21 -2.95 -13.94
CA ARG A 228 10.30 -1.80 -13.91
C ARG A 228 9.35 -1.78 -15.12
N ILE A 229 9.84 -2.21 -16.30
CA ILE A 229 9.05 -2.28 -17.52
C ILE A 229 7.85 -3.22 -17.36
N MET A 230 7.99 -4.31 -16.59
CA MET A 230 6.86 -5.20 -16.29
C MET A 230 5.79 -4.51 -15.43
N THR A 231 6.21 -3.67 -14.49
CA THR A 231 5.27 -2.89 -13.65
C THR A 231 4.58 -1.82 -14.47
N ASP A 232 5.33 -1.08 -15.26
CA ASP A 232 4.85 0.02 -16.11
C ASP A 232 3.87 -0.49 -17.19
N ARG A 233 4.26 -1.51 -17.96
CA ARG A 233 3.41 -2.08 -19.02
C ARG A 233 2.18 -2.81 -18.48
N ALA A 234 2.30 -3.49 -17.36
CA ALA A 234 1.19 -4.25 -16.80
C ALA A 234 0.09 -3.39 -16.17
N TYR A 235 0.43 -2.19 -15.71
CA TYR A 235 -0.48 -1.40 -14.87
C TYR A 235 -0.68 0.04 -15.32
N VAL A 236 0.24 0.62 -16.10
CA VAL A 236 0.17 1.99 -16.60
C VAL A 236 -0.03 2.04 -18.11
N GLY A 237 0.63 1.15 -18.88
CA GLY A 237 0.71 1.22 -20.34
C GLY A 237 -0.54 0.89 -21.14
N THR A 238 -1.63 0.40 -20.52
CA THR A 238 -2.87 -0.01 -21.20
C THR A 238 -4.13 0.60 -20.61
N ASP A 239 -4.01 1.41 -19.56
CA ASP A 239 -5.16 2.01 -18.87
C ASP A 239 -5.09 3.54 -19.07
N PHE A 240 -5.71 4.02 -20.14
CA PHE A 240 -5.78 5.46 -20.46
C PHE A 240 -6.47 6.26 -19.33
N GLU A 241 -7.50 5.72 -18.67
CA GLU A 241 -8.13 6.36 -17.52
C GLU A 241 -7.18 6.48 -16.34
N LEU A 242 -6.29 5.50 -16.14
CA LEU A 242 -5.27 5.57 -15.11
C LEU A 242 -4.21 6.62 -15.44
N ALA A 243 -3.80 6.73 -16.70
CA ALA A 243 -2.87 7.77 -17.14
C ALA A 243 -3.46 9.16 -16.91
N GLU A 244 -4.71 9.39 -17.29
CA GLU A 244 -5.43 10.65 -17.05
C GLU A 244 -5.57 10.98 -15.56
N LEU A 245 -5.90 9.98 -14.73
CA LEU A 245 -6.01 10.18 -13.28
C LEU A 245 -4.65 10.48 -12.63
N ILE A 246 -3.58 9.81 -13.08
CA ILE A 246 -2.21 10.08 -12.61
C ILE A 246 -1.78 11.48 -13.04
N ASP A 247 -2.10 11.88 -14.26
CA ASP A 247 -1.76 13.21 -14.77
C ASP A 247 -2.58 14.31 -14.08
N ALA A 248 -3.87 14.09 -13.82
CA ALA A 248 -4.69 15.00 -13.05
C ALA A 248 -4.21 15.16 -11.60
N GLN A 249 -3.86 14.05 -10.93
CA GLN A 249 -3.30 14.09 -9.58
C GLN A 249 -1.92 14.76 -9.55
N ALA A 250 -1.05 14.45 -10.51
CA ALA A 250 0.26 15.08 -10.62
C ALA A 250 0.16 16.59 -10.89
N MET A 251 -0.87 17.01 -11.64
CA MET A 251 -1.15 18.42 -11.87
C MET A 251 -1.60 19.12 -10.60
N GLU A 252 -2.47 18.49 -9.80
CA GLU A 252 -2.92 19.03 -8.50
C GLU A 252 -1.78 19.13 -7.50
N GLU A 253 -0.92 18.13 -7.41
CA GLU A 253 0.27 18.14 -6.58
C GLU A 253 1.27 19.22 -7.04
N THR A 254 1.42 19.40 -8.36
CA THR A 254 2.25 20.44 -8.95
C THR A 254 1.71 21.84 -8.59
N ARG A 255 0.39 22.02 -8.66
CA ARG A 255 -0.31 23.23 -8.30
C ARG A 255 -0.06 23.60 -6.83
N ALA A 256 -0.32 22.66 -5.92
CA ALA A 256 -0.10 22.85 -4.49
C ALA A 256 1.37 23.13 -4.16
N ALA A 257 2.31 22.46 -4.83
CA ALA A 257 3.73 22.68 -4.62
C ALA A 257 4.21 24.03 -5.16
N LEU A 258 3.66 24.52 -6.26
CA LEU A 258 3.93 25.87 -6.77
C LEU A 258 3.37 26.95 -5.84
N GLU A 259 2.14 26.77 -5.35
CA GLU A 259 1.56 27.68 -4.34
C GLU A 259 2.46 27.76 -3.11
N GLU A 260 2.91 26.62 -2.59
CA GLU A 260 3.84 26.54 -1.46
C GLU A 260 5.16 27.27 -1.76
N LEU A 261 5.81 26.96 -2.89
CA LEU A 261 7.07 27.59 -3.27
C LEU A 261 6.99 29.11 -3.42
N LEU A 262 5.85 29.62 -3.90
CA LEU A 262 5.65 31.06 -4.13
C LEU A 262 5.31 31.82 -2.86
N THR A 263 4.67 31.17 -1.88
CA THR A 263 4.12 31.83 -0.68
C THR A 263 4.98 31.63 0.56
N THR A 264 5.76 30.54 0.63
CA THR A 264 6.57 30.24 1.83
C THR A 264 7.65 31.28 2.07
N THR A 265 7.93 31.54 3.35
CA THR A 265 9.04 32.41 3.79
C THR A 265 10.34 31.65 3.93
N SER A 266 10.30 30.32 4.13
CA SER A 266 11.44 29.44 4.36
C SER A 266 11.77 28.67 3.08
N LEU A 267 12.79 29.11 2.35
CA LEU A 267 13.25 28.51 1.10
C LEU A 267 14.76 28.36 1.09
N ALA A 268 15.24 27.17 0.74
CA ALA A 268 16.65 26.86 0.50
C ALA A 268 16.86 26.24 -0.89
N GLY A 269 18.12 26.05 -1.27
CA GLY A 269 18.50 25.60 -2.61
C GLY A 269 18.53 26.74 -3.63
N LYS A 270 19.25 26.53 -4.76
CA LYS A 270 19.48 27.62 -5.72
C LYS A 270 18.20 28.13 -6.38
N ALA A 271 17.28 27.24 -6.76
CA ALA A 271 15.97 27.65 -7.26
C ALA A 271 15.13 28.30 -6.14
N GLY A 272 15.20 27.78 -4.91
CA GLY A 272 14.50 28.33 -3.77
C GLY A 272 14.92 29.78 -3.50
N HIS A 273 16.19 30.07 -3.46
CA HIS A 273 16.71 31.44 -3.30
C HIS A 273 16.25 32.37 -4.43
N LEU A 274 16.25 31.89 -5.67
CA LEU A 274 15.79 32.67 -6.82
C LEU A 274 14.28 32.99 -6.71
N ILE A 275 13.47 32.02 -6.30
CA ILE A 275 12.04 32.20 -6.09
C ILE A 275 11.81 33.18 -4.92
N ALA A 276 12.50 32.98 -3.81
CA ALA A 276 12.41 33.87 -2.65
C ALA A 276 12.72 35.33 -2.99
N ALA A 277 13.70 35.57 -3.87
CA ALA A 277 14.08 36.90 -4.30
C ALA A 277 13.10 37.57 -5.28
N ARG A 278 12.28 36.79 -6.00
CA ARG A 278 11.45 37.28 -7.12
C ARG A 278 9.95 37.14 -6.89
N SER A 279 9.51 36.26 -5.97
CA SER A 279 8.08 36.05 -5.74
C SER A 279 7.44 37.28 -5.05
N PRO A 280 6.38 37.89 -5.62
CA PRO A 280 5.61 38.93 -4.99
C PRO A 280 4.63 38.38 -3.95
N PHE A 281 4.50 37.07 -3.80
CA PHE A 281 3.51 36.39 -2.96
C PHE A 281 4.07 35.88 -1.63
N ARG A 282 5.35 36.13 -1.35
CA ARG A 282 6.02 35.61 -0.16
C ARG A 282 5.33 36.06 1.11
N GLY A 283 5.03 35.11 2.00
CA GLY A 283 4.33 35.37 3.27
C GLY A 283 2.81 35.53 3.14
N ARG A 284 2.22 35.39 1.95
CA ARG A 284 0.78 35.49 1.74
C ARG A 284 0.15 34.10 1.77
N THR A 285 -0.75 33.87 2.71
CA THR A 285 -1.34 32.52 2.92
C THR A 285 -2.70 32.28 2.22
N ARG A 286 -3.36 33.33 1.72
CA ARG A 286 -4.73 33.22 1.13
C ARG A 286 -4.97 34.32 0.09
N ASP A 287 -4.26 34.24 -1.02
CA ASP A 287 -4.46 35.23 -2.07
C ASP A 287 -5.01 34.55 -3.34
N GLY A 288 -6.16 35.02 -3.82
CA GLY A 288 -6.73 34.57 -5.10
C GLY A 288 -5.77 34.81 -6.26
N ASP A 289 -4.93 35.81 -6.17
CA ASP A 289 -3.93 36.17 -7.18
C ASP A 289 -2.84 35.12 -7.30
N VAL A 290 -2.46 34.42 -6.20
CA VAL A 290 -1.50 33.31 -6.22
C VAL A 290 -2.02 32.17 -7.08
N LYS A 291 -3.29 31.79 -6.90
CA LYS A 291 -3.92 30.70 -7.67
C LYS A 291 -4.02 31.04 -9.15
N GLN A 292 -4.41 32.26 -9.48
CA GLN A 292 -4.45 32.71 -10.87
C GLN A 292 -3.05 32.71 -11.50
N TYR A 293 -2.04 33.15 -10.75
CA TYR A 293 -0.66 33.13 -11.23
C TYR A 293 -0.14 31.70 -11.43
N VAL A 294 -0.45 30.77 -10.52
CA VAL A 294 -0.09 29.35 -10.65
C VAL A 294 -0.76 28.74 -11.88
N GLU A 295 -2.06 28.98 -12.09
CA GLU A 295 -2.75 28.51 -13.29
C GLU A 295 -2.14 29.09 -14.57
N PHE A 296 -1.81 30.38 -14.60
CA PHE A 296 -1.13 30.99 -15.72
C PHE A 296 0.24 30.33 -15.99
N VAL A 297 1.03 30.09 -14.96
CA VAL A 297 2.33 29.43 -15.08
C VAL A 297 2.19 28.00 -15.61
N LEU A 298 1.20 27.24 -15.13
CA LEU A 298 0.94 25.87 -15.56
C LEU A 298 0.42 25.78 -16.99
N THR A 299 -0.33 26.79 -17.44
CA THR A 299 -0.94 26.81 -18.79
C THR A 299 0.01 27.35 -19.83
N GLU A 300 0.74 28.42 -19.51
CA GLU A 300 1.54 29.17 -20.48
C GLU A 300 3.05 28.84 -20.45
N SER A 301 3.50 28.04 -19.50
CA SER A 301 4.92 27.67 -19.43
C SER A 301 5.13 26.17 -19.49
N ASP A 302 6.18 25.74 -20.16
CA ASP A 302 6.67 24.34 -20.17
C ASP A 302 7.33 23.94 -18.83
N MET A 303 6.97 24.61 -17.73
CA MET A 303 7.58 24.35 -16.43
C MET A 303 7.16 22.97 -15.93
N ARG A 304 8.15 22.18 -15.55
CA ARG A 304 7.96 20.88 -14.91
C ARG A 304 8.44 20.94 -13.48
N LEU A 305 7.55 20.64 -12.56
CA LEU A 305 7.89 20.51 -11.16
C LEU A 305 7.95 19.03 -10.77
N GLY A 306 9.09 18.60 -10.25
CA GLY A 306 9.27 17.24 -9.73
C GLY A 306 9.41 17.27 -8.22
N ALA A 307 8.48 16.66 -7.49
CA ALA A 307 8.61 16.46 -6.05
C ALA A 307 9.59 15.32 -5.74
N CYS A 308 10.28 15.40 -4.61
CA CYS A 308 11.01 14.31 -3.96
C CYS A 308 10.99 14.52 -2.45
N ASP A 309 11.32 13.49 -1.69
CA ASP A 309 11.27 13.53 -0.22
C ASP A 309 12.15 14.65 0.37
N TRP A 310 13.22 15.01 -0.30
CA TRP A 310 14.20 16.02 0.14
C TRP A 310 14.02 17.41 -0.48
N GLY A 311 13.01 17.61 -1.37
CA GLY A 311 12.78 18.93 -1.97
C GLY A 311 12.02 18.90 -3.28
N TYR A 312 12.02 20.03 -3.97
CA TYR A 312 11.41 20.22 -5.29
C TYR A 312 12.45 20.42 -6.37
N CYS A 313 12.19 19.96 -7.57
CA CYS A 313 12.94 20.23 -8.78
C CYS A 313 12.10 21.10 -9.72
N VAL A 314 12.42 22.38 -9.82
CA VAL A 314 11.88 23.27 -10.86
C VAL A 314 12.67 23.00 -12.13
N TYR A 315 12.26 21.95 -12.85
CA TYR A 315 13.09 21.33 -13.87
C TYR A 315 13.30 22.21 -15.10
N ARG A 316 14.59 22.40 -15.42
CA ARG A 316 15.07 22.93 -16.68
C ARG A 316 16.23 22.04 -17.12
N ARG A 317 16.17 21.53 -18.34
CA ARG A 317 17.16 20.60 -18.89
C ARG A 317 18.57 21.17 -18.86
N GLU A 318 18.72 22.41 -19.30
CA GLU A 318 20.00 23.09 -19.48
C GLU A 318 20.81 23.27 -18.20
N SER A 319 20.10 23.29 -17.05
CA SER A 319 20.68 23.49 -15.72
C SER A 319 20.59 22.24 -14.83
N SER A 320 20.29 21.09 -15.43
CA SER A 320 20.05 19.82 -14.72
C SER A 320 21.36 19.14 -14.34
N ALA A 321 21.74 19.16 -13.06
CA ALA A 321 22.93 18.45 -12.57
C ALA A 321 22.78 16.91 -12.60
N CYS A 322 21.56 16.37 -12.66
CA CYS A 322 21.31 14.94 -12.79
C CYS A 322 21.31 14.44 -14.24
N LEU A 323 21.71 15.27 -15.21
CA LEU A 323 21.73 14.93 -16.63
C LEU A 323 20.36 14.45 -17.15
N GLY A 324 19.30 15.11 -16.76
CA GLY A 324 17.95 14.84 -17.25
C GLY A 324 17.76 15.22 -18.72
N ASP A 325 16.70 14.70 -19.33
CA ASP A 325 16.34 14.91 -20.73
C ASP A 325 15.01 15.66 -20.88
N ASP A 326 14.43 15.68 -22.10
CA ASP A 326 13.15 16.32 -22.39
C ASP A 326 11.95 15.66 -21.65
N ARG A 327 12.14 14.49 -21.06
CA ARG A 327 11.12 13.79 -20.26
C ARG A 327 11.16 14.19 -18.80
N GLY A 328 12.27 14.80 -18.33
CA GLY A 328 12.42 15.25 -16.96
C GLY A 328 13.77 14.91 -16.32
N PRO A 329 13.88 15.03 -14.99
CA PRO A 329 15.09 14.71 -14.26
C PRO A 329 15.45 13.23 -14.39
N ASN A 330 16.75 12.91 -14.45
CA ASN A 330 17.24 11.53 -14.51
C ASN A 330 17.10 10.85 -13.12
N PRO A 331 16.21 9.83 -12.96
CA PRO A 331 15.98 9.21 -11.67
C PRO A 331 17.21 8.52 -11.09
N ALA A 332 18.10 7.99 -11.92
CA ALA A 332 19.29 7.26 -11.47
C ALA A 332 20.35 8.16 -10.85
N LEU A 333 20.43 9.41 -11.30
CA LEU A 333 21.42 10.40 -10.84
C LEU A 333 20.80 11.47 -9.93
N ARG A 334 19.48 11.42 -9.68
CA ARG A 334 18.78 12.34 -8.82
C ARG A 334 18.92 11.89 -7.35
N THR A 335 20.00 12.33 -6.72
CA THR A 335 20.29 12.11 -5.29
C THR A 335 20.29 13.43 -4.54
N GLU A 336 20.23 13.39 -3.21
CA GLU A 336 20.28 14.59 -2.36
C GLU A 336 21.56 15.42 -2.67
N SER A 337 22.73 14.74 -2.75
CA SER A 337 24.00 15.41 -3.05
C SER A 337 24.06 16.00 -4.46
N THR A 338 23.44 15.36 -5.44
CA THR A 338 23.33 15.93 -6.80
C THR A 338 22.38 17.14 -6.80
N CYS A 339 21.24 17.02 -6.13
CA CYS A 339 20.23 18.06 -6.10
C CYS A 339 20.71 19.34 -5.42
N ILE A 340 21.45 19.26 -4.32
CA ILE A 340 21.93 20.44 -3.59
C ILE A 340 22.87 21.31 -4.42
N THR A 341 23.56 20.74 -5.38
CA THR A 341 24.42 21.47 -6.33
C THR A 341 23.65 22.01 -7.54
N CYS A 342 22.43 21.51 -7.78
CA CYS A 342 21.63 21.79 -8.96
C CYS A 342 20.96 23.16 -8.90
N ALA A 343 20.94 23.87 -10.04
CA ALA A 343 20.24 25.16 -10.16
C ALA A 343 18.71 25.02 -10.10
N ASN A 344 18.17 23.82 -10.37
CA ASN A 344 16.75 23.53 -10.39
C ASN A 344 16.18 23.16 -9.01
N PHE A 345 17.01 23.11 -7.96
CA PHE A 345 16.63 22.56 -6.68
C PHE A 345 16.12 23.63 -5.72
N ALA A 346 14.94 23.34 -5.11
CA ALA A 346 14.32 24.17 -4.07
C ALA A 346 13.89 23.28 -2.89
N VAL A 347 14.04 23.78 -1.67
CA VAL A 347 13.66 23.10 -0.43
C VAL A 347 12.77 24.02 0.38
N THR A 348 11.69 23.49 0.90
CA THR A 348 10.79 24.18 1.84
C THR A 348 10.89 23.55 3.22
N ASP A 349 10.33 24.19 4.24
CA ASP A 349 10.43 23.71 5.61
C ASP A 349 9.81 22.32 5.84
N LYS A 350 8.86 21.91 5.02
CA LYS A 350 8.30 20.54 5.09
C LYS A 350 9.31 19.43 4.84
N HIS A 351 10.42 19.72 4.17
CA HIS A 351 11.50 18.79 3.90
C HIS A 351 12.59 18.76 4.99
N ARG A 352 12.49 19.67 5.96
CA ARG A 352 13.45 19.80 7.09
C ARG A 352 13.69 18.47 7.80
N PRO A 353 12.67 17.67 8.15
CA PRO A 353 12.91 16.41 8.86
C PRO A 353 13.82 15.43 8.11
N VAL A 354 13.73 15.41 6.77
CA VAL A 354 14.60 14.56 5.93
C VAL A 354 16.05 15.01 6.00
N TRP A 355 16.31 16.33 5.95
CA TRP A 355 17.64 16.89 6.03
C TRP A 355 18.25 16.74 7.42
N GLU A 356 17.48 16.92 8.48
CA GLU A 356 17.92 16.68 9.86
C GLU A 356 18.25 15.21 10.11
N ALA A 357 17.41 14.29 9.62
CA ALA A 357 17.67 12.86 9.72
C ALA A 357 18.93 12.45 8.93
N ARG A 358 19.15 13.01 7.72
CA ARG A 358 20.37 12.75 6.93
C ARG A 358 21.60 13.33 7.65
N HIS A 359 21.50 14.52 8.21
CA HIS A 359 22.57 15.16 8.97
C HIS A 359 22.98 14.28 10.16
N ARG A 360 22.01 13.87 10.98
CA ARG A 360 22.25 13.01 12.16
C ARG A 360 22.92 11.69 11.77
N ARG A 361 22.38 10.99 10.76
CA ARG A 361 22.97 9.73 10.30
C ARG A 361 24.43 9.86 9.87
N ASN A 362 24.81 10.96 9.21
CA ASN A 362 26.19 11.18 8.80
C ASN A 362 27.09 11.59 9.97
N LEU A 363 26.58 12.34 10.95
CA LEU A 363 27.31 12.59 12.19
C LEU A 363 27.58 11.30 12.97
N ASP A 364 26.56 10.44 13.14
CA ASP A 364 26.71 9.15 13.80
C ASP A 364 27.73 8.26 13.07
N LEU A 365 27.72 8.28 11.72
CA LEU A 365 28.70 7.54 10.92
C LEU A 365 30.13 8.04 11.16
N LEU A 366 30.35 9.34 11.31
CA LEU A 366 31.66 9.93 11.62
C LEU A 366 32.24 9.48 12.96
N LEU A 367 31.36 9.09 13.91
CA LEU A 367 31.76 8.57 15.21
C LEU A 367 32.20 7.10 15.16
N HIS A 368 31.95 6.39 14.03
CA HIS A 368 32.27 4.99 13.91
C HIS A 368 33.79 4.76 13.88
N PRO A 369 34.38 3.95 14.81
CA PRO A 369 35.83 3.85 14.96
C PRO A 369 36.54 3.20 13.76
N MET A 370 35.83 2.36 12.99
CA MET A 370 36.39 1.64 11.84
C MET A 370 36.07 2.31 10.50
N LEU A 371 35.65 3.57 10.50
CA LEU A 371 35.33 4.27 9.27
C LEU A 371 36.63 4.58 8.49
N ASP A 372 36.71 4.13 7.25
CA ASP A 372 37.82 4.42 6.34
C ASP A 372 37.88 5.91 5.95
N ALA A 373 39.02 6.35 5.42
CA ALA A 373 39.28 7.75 5.13
C ALA A 373 38.33 8.31 4.06
N GLU A 374 38.01 7.53 3.02
CA GLU A 374 37.15 7.98 1.91
C GLU A 374 35.70 8.12 2.40
N SER A 375 35.19 7.13 3.13
CA SER A 375 33.85 7.19 3.73
C SER A 375 33.74 8.35 4.74
N ARG A 376 34.80 8.66 5.47
CA ARG A 376 34.86 9.82 6.37
C ARG A 376 34.72 11.15 5.64
N VAL A 377 35.48 11.33 4.54
CA VAL A 377 35.37 12.53 3.69
C VAL A 377 33.97 12.66 3.11
N LEU A 378 33.38 11.57 2.64
CA LEU A 378 32.02 11.57 2.09
C LEU A 378 30.97 11.92 3.16
N ALA A 379 31.07 11.35 4.36
CA ALA A 379 30.17 11.67 5.48
C ALA A 379 30.29 13.13 5.87
N GLN A 380 31.51 13.66 5.99
CA GLN A 380 31.76 15.08 6.29
C GLN A 380 31.18 16.03 5.21
N THR A 381 31.32 15.67 3.94
CA THR A 381 30.71 16.42 2.84
C THR A 381 29.19 16.45 2.97
N ARG A 382 28.58 15.32 3.29
CA ARG A 382 27.13 15.23 3.48
C ARG A 382 26.63 16.00 4.70
N VAL A 383 27.39 16.05 5.79
CA VAL A 383 27.09 16.90 6.96
C VAL A 383 27.06 18.38 6.50
N THR A 384 28.11 18.85 5.83
CA THR A 384 28.17 20.23 5.34
C THR A 384 27.06 20.57 4.33
N GLU A 385 26.67 19.61 3.49
CA GLU A 385 25.52 19.75 2.59
C GLU A 385 24.21 19.98 3.36
N CYS A 386 23.95 19.18 4.40
CA CYS A 386 22.77 19.30 5.25
C CYS A 386 22.74 20.62 6.00
N GLU A 387 23.87 21.01 6.63
CA GLU A 387 24.01 22.29 7.35
C GLU A 387 23.68 23.47 6.43
N ARG A 388 24.16 23.47 5.20
CA ARG A 388 23.86 24.52 4.21
C ARG A 388 22.37 24.64 3.90
N VAL A 389 21.67 23.50 3.75
CA VAL A 389 20.22 23.50 3.48
C VAL A 389 19.46 24.00 4.69
N LEU A 390 19.78 23.49 5.88
CA LEU A 390 19.11 23.85 7.13
C LEU A 390 19.31 25.35 7.46
N ALA A 391 20.55 25.84 7.32
CA ALA A 391 20.84 27.25 7.50
C ALA A 391 20.07 28.13 6.48
N GLY A 392 19.91 27.68 5.24
CA GLY A 392 19.11 28.37 4.24
C GLY A 392 17.64 28.46 4.60
N LEU A 393 17.09 27.40 5.19
CA LEU A 393 15.70 27.39 5.69
C LEU A 393 15.53 28.36 6.88
N ASP A 394 16.51 28.39 7.81
CA ASP A 394 16.47 29.26 9.00
C ASP A 394 16.59 30.73 8.63
N ALA A 395 17.48 31.06 7.70
CA ALA A 395 17.65 32.47 7.22
C ALA A 395 16.37 33.02 6.58
N GLY A 396 15.56 32.17 5.93
CA GLY A 396 14.26 32.55 5.39
C GLY A 396 13.26 32.98 6.47
N ILE A 397 13.29 32.34 7.61
CA ILE A 397 12.42 32.63 8.76
C ILE A 397 12.85 33.94 9.43
N ALA A 398 14.15 34.12 9.68
CA ALA A 398 14.68 35.32 10.36
C ALA A 398 14.44 36.61 9.56
N GLY A 399 14.65 36.59 8.24
CA GLY A 399 14.43 37.78 7.39
C GLY A 399 12.96 38.21 7.26
N HIS A 400 12.00 37.43 7.74
CA HIS A 400 10.59 37.79 7.76
C HIS A 400 10.17 38.39 9.11
N GLN A 401 10.83 38.01 10.20
CA GLN A 401 10.56 38.57 11.53
C GLN A 401 11.06 40.04 11.66
N ASP A 402 12.09 40.39 10.90
CA ASP A 402 12.63 41.78 10.88
C ASP A 402 11.86 42.70 9.93
N ALA A 403 10.89 42.20 9.17
CA ALA A 403 10.11 42.95 8.18
C ALA A 403 8.64 43.21 8.61
N ILE A 404 8.24 42.79 9.81
CA ILE A 404 6.96 43.08 10.48
C ILE A 404 7.18 44.08 11.60
#